data_5c282fafa71a273c2e3cca6e6808a646
#
_entry.id   5c282fafa71a273c2e3cca6e6808a646
#
_cell.length_a   1.000
_cell.length_b   1.000
_cell.length_c   1.000
_cell.angle_alpha   90.00
_cell.angle_beta   90.00
_cell.angle_gamma   90.00
#
_symmetry.space_group_name_H-M   'P 1'
#
loop_
_entity.id
_entity.type
_entity.pdbx_description
1 polymer ?
#
loop_
_entity_poly.entity_id
_entity_poly.type
_entity_poly.pdbx_seq_one_letter_code
_entity_poly.pdbx_strand_id
1 'polypeptide(L)'
;KETIEIGVRNPNPPIVRIDSRLIAAGSTGLLTYQTGFGGSSEGWASLEVARIPSPNLSRCLDFLSDYPHYCTEQVTSAALPLLYVGAFRELDKREADAIRENVRRAVQDLYSRQLPGGAFTYWPGGLQEDEWATSYVGTFLVLAREKGYEVNAGALNRWKSYQRRAAQGWRPAAKAPSRFAIDQGDLVQAYRLYALALAGAPELGAMNRLRESRTLSMQARWRLAAAYALAGKPNIANELIFKLPLAVATYDWSNP
;
A
#
# COMPACT_ATOMS: atom_id res chain seq x y z
N LYS A 1 -25.42 3.20 43.02
CA LYS A 1 -26.06 2.51 41.89
C LYS A 1 -25.13 2.72 40.70
N GLU A 2 -24.47 1.69 40.32
CA GLU A 2 -23.52 1.74 39.19
C GLU A 2 -24.23 1.15 37.97
N THR A 3 -24.19 1.83 36.85
CA THR A 3 -24.80 1.34 35.60
C THR A 3 -23.66 0.90 34.69
N ILE A 4 -23.65 -0.36 34.30
CA ILE A 4 -22.68 -0.94 33.38
C ILE A 4 -23.39 -1.15 32.04
N GLU A 5 -22.90 -0.51 30.98
CA GLU A 5 -23.38 -0.76 29.62
C GLU A 5 -22.56 -1.89 29.00
N ILE A 6 -23.25 -2.99 28.65
CA ILE A 6 -22.66 -4.12 27.96
C ILE A 6 -23.12 -4.11 26.50
N GLY A 7 -22.18 -3.97 25.57
CA GLY A 7 -22.49 -4.07 24.16
C GLY A 7 -22.87 -5.50 23.77
N VAL A 8 -24.10 -5.69 23.30
CA VAL A 8 -24.55 -6.98 22.73
C VAL A 8 -24.18 -6.99 21.25
N ARG A 9 -23.35 -7.95 20.84
CA ARG A 9 -23.00 -8.17 19.44
C ARG A 9 -23.58 -9.50 18.96
N ASN A 10 -23.98 -9.54 17.69
CA ASN A 10 -24.37 -10.82 17.07
C ASN A 10 -23.12 -11.72 16.99
N PRO A 11 -23.12 -12.91 17.65
CA PRO A 11 -21.97 -13.80 17.65
C PRO A 11 -21.75 -14.54 16.33
N ASN A 12 -22.73 -14.50 15.43
CA ASN A 12 -22.65 -15.19 14.15
C ASN A 12 -21.82 -14.36 13.17
N PRO A 13 -20.87 -14.98 12.44
CA PRO A 13 -20.14 -14.30 11.38
C PRO A 13 -21.10 -13.86 10.27
N PRO A 14 -20.88 -12.72 9.61
CA PRO A 14 -21.69 -12.29 8.48
C PRO A 14 -21.57 -13.30 7.34
N ILE A 15 -22.69 -13.75 6.79
CA ILE A 15 -22.72 -14.59 5.60
C ILE A 15 -22.68 -13.66 4.37
N VAL A 16 -21.62 -13.79 3.58
CA VAL A 16 -21.46 -13.02 2.35
C VAL A 16 -21.60 -13.93 1.15
N ARG A 17 -22.49 -13.56 0.22
CA ARG A 17 -22.59 -14.18 -1.08
C ARG A 17 -22.20 -13.20 -2.17
N ILE A 18 -21.35 -13.64 -3.09
CA ILE A 18 -20.89 -12.83 -4.23
C ILE A 18 -21.30 -13.57 -5.50
N ASP A 19 -22.10 -12.91 -6.32
CA ASP A 19 -22.45 -13.37 -7.66
C ASP A 19 -21.84 -12.39 -8.66
N SER A 20 -21.06 -12.89 -9.64
CA SER A 20 -20.48 -12.08 -10.69
C SER A 20 -20.89 -12.57 -12.08
N ARG A 21 -21.16 -11.65 -13.00
CA ARG A 21 -21.47 -11.94 -14.40
C ARG A 21 -20.70 -11.03 -15.33
N LEU A 22 -20.17 -11.63 -16.39
CA LEU A 22 -19.67 -10.87 -17.52
C LEU A 22 -20.84 -10.58 -18.47
N ILE A 23 -21.06 -9.29 -18.75
CA ILE A 23 -22.10 -8.85 -19.69
C ILE A 23 -21.37 -8.36 -20.95
N ALA A 24 -21.66 -8.98 -22.09
CA ALA A 24 -21.07 -8.56 -23.37
C ALA A 24 -21.57 -7.16 -23.78
N ALA A 25 -20.75 -6.42 -24.51
CA ALA A 25 -21.14 -5.11 -25.00
C ALA A 25 -22.42 -5.18 -25.82
N GLY A 26 -23.40 -4.30 -25.54
CA GLY A 26 -24.68 -4.24 -26.18
C GLY A 26 -25.71 -5.28 -25.72
N SER A 27 -25.39 -6.14 -24.73
CA SER A 27 -26.31 -7.08 -24.13
C SER A 27 -26.87 -6.60 -22.79
N THR A 28 -27.99 -7.20 -22.39
CA THR A 28 -28.64 -6.94 -21.09
C THR A 28 -28.45 -8.15 -20.19
N GLY A 29 -28.13 -7.93 -18.93
CA GLY A 29 -28.02 -8.96 -17.91
C GLY A 29 -29.07 -8.78 -16.81
N LEU A 30 -29.72 -9.87 -16.42
CA LEU A 30 -30.59 -9.92 -15.24
C LEU A 30 -29.83 -10.56 -14.10
N LEU A 31 -29.72 -9.84 -12.97
CA LEU A 31 -29.24 -10.36 -11.72
C LEU A 31 -30.41 -10.52 -10.76
N THR A 32 -30.60 -11.73 -10.25
CA THR A 32 -31.61 -12.00 -9.23
C THR A 32 -30.90 -12.39 -7.96
N TYR A 33 -31.23 -11.73 -6.87
CA TYR A 33 -30.71 -12.08 -5.54
C TYR A 33 -31.84 -12.31 -4.55
N GLN A 34 -31.62 -13.19 -3.60
CA GLN A 34 -32.56 -13.42 -2.51
C GLN A 34 -32.08 -12.62 -1.29
N THR A 35 -32.97 -11.77 -0.78
CA THR A 35 -32.77 -11.11 0.50
C THR A 35 -33.16 -12.06 1.62
N GLY A 36 -32.25 -12.22 2.59
CA GLY A 36 -32.52 -12.97 3.82
C GLY A 36 -31.98 -14.41 3.77
N PHE A 37 -31.02 -14.68 4.60
CA PHE A 37 -30.59 -16.00 4.98
C PHE A 37 -31.12 -16.27 6.39
N GLY A 38 -31.90 -17.34 6.57
CA GLY A 38 -32.25 -17.88 7.87
C GLY A 38 -33.13 -17.01 8.78
N GLY A 39 -34.02 -16.18 8.24
CA GLY A 39 -35.04 -15.49 9.02
C GLY A 39 -34.59 -14.18 9.72
N SER A 40 -33.39 -13.67 9.45
CA SER A 40 -33.01 -12.33 9.87
C SER A 40 -33.44 -11.28 8.82
N SER A 41 -34.10 -10.22 9.26
CA SER A 41 -34.51 -9.09 8.42
C SER A 41 -33.37 -8.10 8.09
N GLU A 42 -32.18 -8.34 8.63
CA GLU A 42 -31.02 -7.46 8.46
C GLU A 42 -30.06 -8.01 7.43
N GLY A 43 -30.14 -7.46 6.25
CA GLY A 43 -29.20 -7.75 5.17
C GLY A 43 -29.09 -6.54 4.25
N TRP A 44 -27.89 -6.34 3.71
CA TRP A 44 -27.65 -5.32 2.69
C TRP A 44 -27.07 -6.00 1.44
N ALA A 45 -27.29 -5.41 0.29
CA ALA A 45 -26.72 -5.84 -0.95
C ALA A 45 -26.12 -4.63 -1.67
N SER A 46 -24.96 -4.85 -2.29
CA SER A 46 -24.34 -3.85 -3.17
C SER A 46 -24.25 -4.40 -4.59
N LEU A 47 -24.52 -3.54 -5.57
CA LEU A 47 -24.31 -3.85 -6.98
C LEU A 47 -23.12 -3.04 -7.48
N GLU A 48 -22.13 -3.70 -7.99
CA GLU A 48 -20.98 -3.08 -8.62
C GLU A 48 -21.00 -3.38 -10.13
N VAL A 49 -20.89 -2.36 -10.97
CA VAL A 49 -20.81 -2.47 -12.43
C VAL A 49 -19.48 -1.87 -12.87
N ALA A 50 -18.59 -2.69 -13.39
CA ALA A 50 -17.25 -2.25 -13.79
C ALA A 50 -16.87 -2.79 -15.17
N ARG A 51 -16.03 -2.04 -15.89
CA ARG A 51 -15.43 -2.48 -17.16
C ARG A 51 -14.26 -3.45 -16.96
N ILE A 52 -13.70 -3.48 -15.78
CA ILE A 52 -12.59 -4.35 -15.38
C ILE A 52 -13.09 -5.16 -14.19
N PRO A 53 -12.76 -6.47 -14.10
CA PRO A 53 -13.14 -7.25 -12.92
C PRO A 53 -12.73 -6.54 -11.65
N SER A 54 -13.70 -6.25 -10.80
CA SER A 54 -13.44 -5.56 -9.54
C SER A 54 -12.67 -6.48 -8.59
N PRO A 55 -11.56 -6.03 -8.02
CA PRO A 55 -10.85 -6.76 -6.96
C PRO A 55 -11.56 -6.68 -5.60
N ASN A 56 -12.87 -6.35 -5.57
CA ASN A 56 -13.64 -6.18 -4.33
C ASN A 56 -13.02 -5.13 -3.38
N LEU A 57 -12.63 -4.00 -3.96
CA LEU A 57 -11.90 -2.93 -3.28
C LEU A 57 -12.61 -2.41 -2.03
N SER A 58 -13.94 -2.24 -2.09
CA SER A 58 -14.72 -1.74 -0.94
C SER A 58 -14.53 -2.64 0.29
N ARG A 59 -14.64 -3.95 0.12
CA ARG A 59 -14.45 -4.92 1.22
C ARG A 59 -13.01 -4.94 1.74
N CYS A 60 -12.04 -4.83 0.84
CA CYS A 60 -10.63 -4.74 1.23
C CYS A 60 -10.37 -3.46 2.04
N LEU A 61 -11.00 -2.35 1.67
CA LEU A 61 -10.88 -1.07 2.37
C LEU A 61 -11.53 -1.12 3.75
N ASP A 62 -12.73 -1.71 3.85
CA ASP A 62 -13.42 -1.91 5.13
C ASP A 62 -12.59 -2.78 6.07
N PHE A 63 -12.03 -3.88 5.57
CA PHE A 63 -11.13 -4.75 6.34
C PHE A 63 -9.88 -4.02 6.84
N LEU A 64 -9.25 -3.20 5.99
CA LEU A 64 -8.06 -2.45 6.37
C LEU A 64 -8.36 -1.35 7.39
N SER A 65 -9.57 -0.78 7.37
CA SER A 65 -9.98 0.25 8.32
C SER A 65 -10.14 -0.28 9.75
N ASP A 66 -10.49 -1.55 9.90
CA ASP A 66 -10.74 -2.21 11.20
C ASP A 66 -9.55 -3.06 11.67
N TYR A 67 -8.40 -3.00 11.00
CA TYR A 67 -7.25 -3.87 11.28
C TYR A 67 -6.59 -3.51 12.63
N PRO A 68 -6.59 -4.39 13.65
CA PRO A 68 -6.35 -4.00 15.04
C PRO A 68 -4.87 -3.97 15.47
N HIS A 69 -3.93 -3.93 14.55
CA HIS A 69 -2.51 -4.06 14.85
C HIS A 69 -1.77 -2.73 14.72
N TYR A 70 -0.71 -2.55 15.52
CA TYR A 70 -0.03 -1.25 15.70
C TYR A 70 1.42 -1.22 15.21
N CYS A 71 1.87 -2.16 14.36
CA CYS A 71 3.18 -2.01 13.74
C CYS A 71 3.16 -0.90 12.67
N THR A 72 4.31 -0.37 12.34
CA THR A 72 4.43 0.75 11.38
C THR A 72 3.87 0.41 10.01
N GLU A 73 4.08 -0.82 9.54
CA GLU A 73 3.53 -1.29 8.28
C GLU A 73 1.99 -1.30 8.31
N GLN A 74 1.40 -1.79 9.38
CA GLN A 74 -0.05 -1.91 9.52
C GLN A 74 -0.75 -0.55 9.61
N VAL A 75 -0.21 0.38 10.40
CA VAL A 75 -0.72 1.75 10.45
C VAL A 75 -0.66 2.40 9.07
N THR A 76 0.43 2.20 8.36
CA THR A 76 0.60 2.73 7.00
C THR A 76 -0.37 2.07 6.01
N SER A 77 -0.52 0.74 6.09
CA SER A 77 -1.41 -0.04 5.21
C SER A 77 -2.89 0.27 5.43
N ALA A 78 -3.28 0.58 6.65
CA ALA A 78 -4.64 1.04 6.95
C ALA A 78 -4.93 2.45 6.42
N ALA A 79 -3.95 3.35 6.49
CA ALA A 79 -4.14 4.75 6.13
C ALA A 79 -3.94 5.05 4.63
N LEU A 80 -3.02 4.37 3.96
CA LEU A 80 -2.68 4.65 2.56
C LEU A 80 -3.87 4.51 1.60
N PRO A 81 -4.69 3.44 1.65
CA PRO A 81 -5.86 3.31 0.79
C PRO A 81 -6.90 4.41 1.01
N LEU A 82 -7.02 4.93 2.25
CA LEU A 82 -7.98 5.98 2.58
C LEU A 82 -7.74 7.28 1.78
N LEU A 83 -6.52 7.50 1.30
CA LEU A 83 -6.19 8.63 0.42
C LEU A 83 -6.93 8.57 -0.93
N TYR A 84 -7.47 7.42 -1.31
CA TYR A 84 -8.02 7.16 -2.64
C TYR A 84 -9.48 6.71 -2.63
N VAL A 85 -10.09 6.43 -1.49
CA VAL A 85 -11.48 5.91 -1.40
C VAL A 85 -12.46 6.76 -2.19
N GLY A 86 -12.36 8.10 -2.09
CA GLY A 86 -13.23 9.03 -2.82
C GLY A 86 -13.05 9.01 -4.35
N ALA A 87 -12.00 8.35 -4.89
CA ALA A 87 -11.85 8.14 -6.32
C ALA A 87 -12.63 6.90 -6.83
N PHE A 88 -13.05 6.02 -5.93
CA PHE A 88 -13.73 4.76 -6.27
C PHE A 88 -15.21 4.76 -5.92
N ARG A 89 -15.62 5.55 -4.94
CA ARG A 89 -17.02 5.70 -4.55
C ARG A 89 -17.32 7.11 -4.02
N GLU A 90 -18.57 7.52 -4.13
CA GLU A 90 -19.03 8.72 -3.47
C GLU A 90 -19.01 8.52 -1.95
N LEU A 91 -18.60 9.56 -1.25
CA LEU A 91 -18.53 9.59 0.21
C LEU A 91 -19.56 10.60 0.73
N ASP A 92 -20.33 10.20 1.73
CA ASP A 92 -21.09 11.17 2.48
C ASP A 92 -20.16 12.02 3.37
N LYS A 93 -20.72 13.09 3.95
CA LYS A 93 -19.93 14.01 4.77
C LYS A 93 -19.32 13.32 5.99
N ARG A 94 -20.06 12.43 6.65
CA ARG A 94 -19.61 11.71 7.85
C ARG A 94 -18.45 10.78 7.54
N GLU A 95 -18.56 10.02 6.45
CA GLU A 95 -17.50 9.14 5.96
C GLU A 95 -16.23 9.92 5.57
N ALA A 96 -16.41 11.02 4.83
CA ALA A 96 -15.29 11.87 4.43
C ALA A 96 -14.56 12.47 5.63
N ASP A 97 -15.30 12.92 6.65
CA ASP A 97 -14.73 13.44 7.89
C ASP A 97 -14.00 12.34 8.70
N ALA A 98 -14.57 11.14 8.78
CA ALA A 98 -13.95 10.00 9.44
C ALA A 98 -12.65 9.57 8.75
N ILE A 99 -12.65 9.49 7.42
CA ILE A 99 -11.45 9.19 6.63
C ILE A 99 -10.36 10.23 6.89
N ARG A 100 -10.72 11.52 6.86
CA ARG A 100 -9.77 12.60 7.12
C ARG A 100 -9.13 12.48 8.49
N GLU A 101 -9.94 12.20 9.51
CA GLU A 101 -9.45 12.02 10.87
C GLU A 101 -8.55 10.80 11.01
N ASN A 102 -8.90 9.66 10.38
CA ASN A 102 -8.09 8.45 10.42
C ASN A 102 -6.71 8.65 9.76
N VAL A 103 -6.67 9.32 8.59
CA VAL A 103 -5.40 9.66 7.93
C VAL A 103 -4.57 10.60 8.81
N ARG A 104 -5.20 11.62 9.42
CA ARG A 104 -4.51 12.56 10.32
C ARG A 104 -3.90 11.86 11.54
N ARG A 105 -4.65 10.94 12.17
CA ARG A 105 -4.15 10.14 13.29
C ARG A 105 -2.98 9.25 12.88
N ALA A 106 -3.06 8.59 11.74
CA ALA A 106 -1.98 7.76 11.22
C ALA A 106 -0.70 8.59 10.99
N VAL A 107 -0.82 9.79 10.40
CA VAL A 107 0.31 10.70 10.21
C VAL A 107 0.96 11.06 11.56
N GLN A 108 0.15 11.40 12.58
CA GLN A 108 0.67 11.75 13.91
C GLN A 108 1.30 10.56 14.63
N ASP A 109 0.67 9.37 14.54
CA ASP A 109 1.22 8.15 15.13
C ASP A 109 2.57 7.78 14.49
N LEU A 110 2.69 7.87 13.18
CA LEU A 110 3.92 7.59 12.48
C LEU A 110 5.06 8.55 12.86
N TYR A 111 4.77 9.82 13.19
CA TYR A 111 5.82 10.73 13.66
C TYR A 111 6.46 10.27 14.98
N SER A 112 5.70 9.64 15.87
CA SER A 112 6.24 9.11 17.13
C SER A 112 7.26 7.98 16.92
N ARG A 113 7.29 7.39 15.74
CA ARG A 113 8.16 6.28 15.33
C ARG A 113 9.37 6.73 14.51
N GLN A 114 9.46 8.02 14.21
CA GLN A 114 10.61 8.56 13.47
C GLN A 114 11.83 8.75 14.37
N LEU A 115 12.90 8.06 14.05
CA LEU A 115 14.19 8.25 14.71
C LEU A 115 14.81 9.62 14.36
N PRO A 116 15.68 10.16 15.22
CA PRO A 116 16.36 11.43 14.94
C PRO A 116 17.11 11.45 13.61
N GLY A 117 17.65 10.30 13.18
CA GLY A 117 18.32 10.12 11.89
C GLY A 117 17.41 10.20 10.67
N GLY A 118 16.08 10.13 10.86
CA GLY A 118 15.07 10.23 9.80
C GLY A 118 14.44 8.91 9.36
N ALA A 119 14.97 7.76 9.79
CA ALA A 119 14.36 6.45 9.57
C ALA A 119 13.13 6.25 10.46
N PHE A 120 12.36 5.21 10.17
CA PHE A 120 11.24 4.78 11.00
C PHE A 120 11.52 3.41 11.61
N THR A 121 11.04 3.20 12.83
CA THR A 121 11.08 1.91 13.51
C THR A 121 9.89 1.06 13.12
N TYR A 122 10.02 -0.27 13.20
CA TYR A 122 8.90 -1.18 12.91
C TYR A 122 7.85 -1.19 14.02
N TRP A 123 8.28 -1.08 15.28
CA TRP A 123 7.39 -1.03 16.45
C TRP A 123 7.46 0.32 17.17
N PRO A 124 6.36 0.74 17.81
CA PRO A 124 6.38 1.93 18.66
C PRO A 124 7.43 1.80 19.76
N GLY A 125 8.19 2.88 19.99
CA GLY A 125 9.26 2.89 20.99
C GLY A 125 10.51 2.08 20.62
N GLY A 126 10.54 1.48 19.41
CA GLY A 126 11.73 0.79 18.90
C GLY A 126 12.91 1.75 18.73
N LEU A 127 14.14 1.19 18.78
CA LEU A 127 15.38 1.93 18.58
C LEU A 127 16.09 1.55 17.27
N GLN A 128 15.65 0.46 16.63
CA GLN A 128 16.22 0.00 15.37
C GLN A 128 15.39 0.50 14.18
N GLU A 129 16.10 0.99 13.18
CA GLU A 129 15.52 1.38 11.91
C GLU A 129 15.04 0.15 11.12
N ASP A 130 13.93 0.30 10.42
CA ASP A 130 13.45 -0.66 9.43
C ASP A 130 13.46 0.00 8.05
N GLU A 131 14.25 -0.53 7.14
CA GLU A 131 14.45 0.06 5.81
C GLU A 131 13.20 0.01 4.93
N TRP A 132 12.44 -1.10 5.01
CA TRP A 132 11.20 -1.26 4.27
C TRP A 132 10.11 -0.32 4.80
N ALA A 133 9.86 -0.37 6.12
CA ALA A 133 8.90 0.51 6.77
C ALA A 133 9.24 1.98 6.55
N THR A 134 10.54 2.34 6.59
CA THR A 134 11.01 3.71 6.32
C THR A 134 10.64 4.18 4.90
N SER A 135 10.79 3.31 3.90
CA SER A 135 10.40 3.63 2.53
C SER A 135 8.88 3.71 2.37
N TYR A 136 8.15 2.82 3.04
CA TYR A 136 6.70 2.75 2.98
C TYR A 136 6.02 3.95 3.64
N VAL A 137 6.43 4.29 4.86
CA VAL A 137 5.94 5.49 5.56
C VAL A 137 6.24 6.76 4.76
N GLY A 138 7.45 6.88 4.23
CA GLY A 138 7.80 8.05 3.43
C GLY A 138 6.95 8.18 2.18
N THR A 139 6.66 7.08 1.50
CA THR A 139 5.72 7.04 0.37
C THR A 139 4.34 7.53 0.78
N PHE A 140 3.80 7.02 1.89
CA PHE A 140 2.51 7.45 2.43
C PHE A 140 2.48 8.94 2.78
N LEU A 141 3.50 9.44 3.48
CA LEU A 141 3.57 10.86 3.87
C LEU A 141 3.64 11.80 2.66
N VAL A 142 4.37 11.41 1.60
CA VAL A 142 4.44 12.18 0.35
C VAL A 142 3.05 12.23 -0.31
N LEU A 143 2.41 11.08 -0.46
CA LEU A 143 1.07 10.98 -1.07
C LEU A 143 0.00 11.68 -0.24
N ALA A 144 0.04 11.57 1.09
CA ALA A 144 -0.85 12.30 1.99
C ALA A 144 -0.72 13.81 1.79
N ARG A 145 0.49 14.33 1.69
CA ARG A 145 0.73 15.75 1.40
C ARG A 145 0.20 16.17 0.04
N GLU A 146 0.37 15.36 -1.00
CA GLU A 146 -0.19 15.61 -2.34
C GLU A 146 -1.73 15.65 -2.34
N LYS A 147 -2.36 14.88 -1.44
CA LYS A 147 -3.80 14.88 -1.23
C LYS A 147 -4.30 16.00 -0.31
N GLY A 148 -3.42 16.92 0.11
CA GLY A 148 -3.78 18.09 0.91
C GLY A 148 -3.80 17.87 2.43
N TYR A 149 -3.29 16.72 2.92
CA TYR A 149 -3.12 16.52 4.35
C TYR A 149 -1.90 17.28 4.87
N GLU A 150 -2.00 17.75 6.09
CA GLU A 150 -0.89 18.42 6.76
C GLU A 150 0.21 17.42 7.12
N VAL A 151 1.38 17.58 6.51
CA VAL A 151 2.56 16.75 6.76
C VAL A 151 3.74 17.65 7.14
N ASN A 152 4.37 17.37 8.30
CA ASN A 152 5.49 18.12 8.82
C ASN A 152 6.69 18.10 7.85
N ALA A 153 7.05 19.27 7.34
CA ALA A 153 8.15 19.41 6.38
C ALA A 153 9.50 18.98 6.97
N GLY A 154 9.73 19.22 8.27
CA GLY A 154 10.95 18.81 8.98
C GLY A 154 11.08 17.29 9.05
N ALA A 155 9.98 16.58 9.33
CA ALA A 155 9.95 15.12 9.35
C ALA A 155 10.25 14.54 7.95
N LEU A 156 9.62 15.07 6.90
CA LEU A 156 9.91 14.66 5.52
C LEU A 156 11.35 14.98 5.09
N ASN A 157 11.93 16.10 5.52
CA ASN A 157 13.30 16.44 5.17
C ASN A 157 14.31 15.53 5.87
N ARG A 158 14.09 15.16 7.16
CA ARG A 158 14.92 14.16 7.84
C ARG A 158 14.82 12.80 7.14
N TRP A 159 13.62 12.36 6.79
CA TRP A 159 13.39 11.12 6.02
C TRP A 159 14.12 11.15 4.67
N LYS A 160 13.97 12.21 3.87
CA LYS A 160 14.68 12.33 2.58
C LYS A 160 16.20 12.26 2.76
N SER A 161 16.74 12.93 3.78
CA SER A 161 18.17 12.92 4.07
C SER A 161 18.67 11.53 4.47
N TYR A 162 17.90 10.79 5.28
CA TYR A 162 18.20 9.39 5.59
C TYR A 162 18.21 8.53 4.34
N GLN A 163 17.13 8.57 3.55
CA GLN A 163 16.97 7.75 2.35
C GLN A 163 18.08 8.02 1.32
N ARG A 164 18.51 9.26 1.16
CA ARG A 164 19.64 9.62 0.29
C ARG A 164 20.94 8.96 0.74
N ARG A 165 21.29 9.11 2.03
CA ARG A 165 22.51 8.49 2.56
C ARG A 165 22.48 6.97 2.38
N ALA A 166 21.35 6.33 2.70
CA ALA A 166 21.18 4.89 2.54
C ALA A 166 21.26 4.47 1.08
N ALA A 167 20.63 5.23 0.15
CA ALA A 167 20.71 4.96 -1.29
C ALA A 167 22.14 5.05 -1.84
N GLN A 168 22.88 6.06 -1.41
CA GLN A 168 24.27 6.29 -1.83
C GLN A 168 25.22 5.25 -1.22
N GLY A 169 24.96 4.82 0.01
CA GLY A 169 25.75 3.81 0.72
C GLY A 169 25.51 2.38 0.25
N TRP A 170 24.39 2.11 -0.40
CA TRP A 170 24.01 0.76 -0.82
C TRP A 170 25.01 0.16 -1.83
N ARG A 171 25.29 -1.14 -1.66
CA ARG A 171 26.13 -1.94 -2.58
C ARG A 171 25.42 -3.26 -2.89
N PRO A 172 25.52 -3.75 -4.13
CA PRO A 172 25.02 -5.10 -4.46
C PRO A 172 25.67 -6.15 -3.56
N ALA A 173 24.92 -7.17 -3.17
CA ALA A 173 25.48 -8.33 -2.47
C ALA A 173 26.55 -9.01 -3.35
N ALA A 174 27.68 -9.38 -2.74
CA ALA A 174 28.79 -10.00 -3.45
C ALA A 174 28.47 -11.44 -3.95
N LYS A 175 27.48 -12.09 -3.34
CA LYS A 175 27.00 -13.44 -3.72
C LYS A 175 25.47 -13.40 -3.80
N ALA A 176 24.94 -14.17 -4.78
CA ALA A 176 23.52 -14.47 -4.76
C ALA A 176 23.14 -15.10 -3.41
N PRO A 177 21.98 -14.73 -2.82
CA PRO A 177 21.52 -15.32 -1.57
C PRO A 177 21.40 -16.83 -1.72
N SER A 178 21.60 -17.57 -0.62
CA SER A 178 21.35 -19.01 -0.61
C SER A 178 19.90 -19.27 -1.01
N ARG A 179 19.60 -20.46 -1.54
CA ARG A 179 18.26 -20.86 -2.01
C ARG A 179 17.13 -20.62 -0.99
N PHE A 180 17.48 -20.39 0.28
CA PHE A 180 16.57 -20.16 1.40
C PHE A 180 16.64 -18.73 1.99
N ALA A 181 17.57 -17.90 1.55
CA ALA A 181 17.66 -16.51 1.96
C ALA A 181 16.99 -15.64 0.90
N ILE A 182 15.84 -15.09 1.21
CA ILE A 182 15.22 -14.04 0.40
C ILE A 182 16.05 -12.77 0.65
N ASP A 183 17.13 -12.62 -0.10
CA ASP A 183 17.83 -11.33 -0.13
C ASP A 183 16.98 -10.36 -0.97
N GLN A 184 16.21 -9.55 -0.28
CA GLN A 184 15.41 -8.49 -0.88
C GLN A 184 16.19 -7.17 -0.95
N GLY A 185 17.50 -7.20 -0.81
CA GLY A 185 18.33 -5.99 -0.76
C GLY A 185 18.19 -5.11 -2.01
N ASP A 186 18.03 -5.71 -3.18
CA ASP A 186 17.76 -5.00 -4.43
C ASP A 186 16.33 -4.39 -4.46
N LEU A 187 15.33 -5.10 -3.94
CA LEU A 187 13.95 -4.61 -3.87
C LEU A 187 13.81 -3.48 -2.85
N VAL A 188 14.45 -3.60 -1.69
CA VAL A 188 14.49 -2.54 -0.67
C VAL A 188 15.16 -1.27 -1.25
N GLN A 189 16.27 -1.43 -1.96
CA GLN A 189 16.95 -0.33 -2.62
C GLN A 189 16.09 0.29 -3.74
N ALA A 190 15.44 -0.53 -4.57
CA ALA A 190 14.55 -0.05 -5.61
C ALA A 190 13.36 0.72 -5.03
N TYR A 191 12.81 0.26 -3.90
CA TYR A 191 11.73 0.96 -3.22
C TYR A 191 12.18 2.30 -2.63
N ARG A 192 13.34 2.35 -2.00
CA ARG A 192 13.97 3.59 -1.52
C ARG A 192 14.11 4.62 -2.64
N LEU A 193 14.62 4.19 -3.80
CA LEU A 193 14.82 5.06 -4.96
C LEU A 193 13.50 5.55 -5.57
N TYR A 194 12.49 4.67 -5.60
CA TYR A 194 11.13 5.05 -6.01
C TYR A 194 10.54 6.10 -5.08
N ALA A 195 10.61 5.88 -3.76
CA ALA A 195 10.07 6.79 -2.76
C ALA A 195 10.77 8.16 -2.81
N LEU A 196 12.09 8.19 -3.02
CA LEU A 196 12.84 9.43 -3.24
C LEU A 196 12.40 10.15 -4.53
N ALA A 197 12.24 9.43 -5.63
CA ALA A 197 11.79 10.01 -6.89
C ALA A 197 10.36 10.58 -6.77
N LEU A 198 9.46 9.86 -6.10
CA LEU A 198 8.12 10.32 -5.78
C LEU A 198 8.13 11.61 -4.95
N ALA A 199 9.09 11.73 -4.02
CA ALA A 199 9.27 12.92 -3.20
C ALA A 199 9.96 14.09 -3.92
N GLY A 200 10.17 14.00 -5.25
CA GLY A 200 10.86 15.00 -6.07
C GLY A 200 12.36 15.11 -5.79
N ALA A 201 12.97 14.04 -5.26
CA ALA A 201 14.39 14.00 -4.90
C ALA A 201 15.11 12.76 -5.46
N PRO A 202 15.04 12.51 -6.79
CA PRO A 202 15.62 11.30 -7.39
C PRO A 202 17.15 11.27 -7.24
N GLU A 203 17.68 10.09 -6.92
CA GLU A 203 19.12 9.83 -6.77
C GLU A 203 19.64 9.05 -7.98
N LEU A 204 19.84 9.74 -9.10
CA LEU A 204 20.19 9.12 -10.40
C LEU A 204 21.44 8.25 -10.34
N GLY A 205 22.47 8.66 -9.59
CA GLY A 205 23.70 7.87 -9.44
C GLY A 205 23.45 6.51 -8.75
N ALA A 206 22.59 6.49 -7.71
CA ALA A 206 22.20 5.26 -7.04
C ALA A 206 21.26 4.40 -7.90
N MET A 207 20.37 5.04 -8.68
CA MET A 207 19.49 4.36 -9.65
C MET A 207 20.31 3.66 -10.73
N ASN A 208 21.33 4.33 -11.30
CA ASN A 208 22.23 3.74 -12.31
C ASN A 208 22.99 2.55 -11.72
N ARG A 209 23.54 2.69 -10.50
CA ARG A 209 24.25 1.60 -9.83
C ARG A 209 23.36 0.37 -9.60
N LEU A 210 22.10 0.58 -9.22
CA LEU A 210 21.16 -0.52 -9.06
C LEU A 210 20.83 -1.18 -10.41
N ARG A 211 20.64 -0.39 -11.47
CA ARG A 211 20.37 -0.89 -12.83
C ARG A 211 21.48 -1.80 -13.35
N GLU A 212 22.73 -1.52 -12.99
CA GLU A 212 23.91 -2.30 -13.40
C GLU A 212 24.09 -3.59 -12.58
N SER A 213 23.29 -3.80 -11.55
CA SER A 213 23.35 -5.04 -10.76
C SER A 213 22.96 -6.25 -11.61
N ARG A 214 23.81 -7.29 -11.58
CA ARG A 214 23.57 -8.55 -12.31
C ARG A 214 22.44 -9.39 -11.73
N THR A 215 22.07 -9.15 -10.49
CA THR A 215 21.10 -9.95 -9.71
C THR A 215 19.78 -9.21 -9.49
N LEU A 216 19.46 -8.21 -10.32
CA LEU A 216 18.26 -7.40 -10.16
C LEU A 216 17.00 -8.25 -10.37
N SER A 217 16.20 -8.41 -9.33
CA SER A 217 14.93 -9.12 -9.36
C SER A 217 13.89 -8.42 -10.26
N MET A 218 12.90 -9.18 -10.73
CA MET A 218 11.83 -8.64 -11.56
C MET A 218 11.05 -7.54 -10.83
N GLN A 219 10.76 -7.74 -9.55
CA GLN A 219 10.06 -6.77 -8.70
C GLN A 219 10.87 -5.48 -8.54
N ALA A 220 12.18 -5.59 -8.34
CA ALA A 220 13.06 -4.44 -8.25
C ALA A 220 13.17 -3.70 -9.59
N ARG A 221 13.16 -4.40 -10.73
CA ARG A 221 13.14 -3.78 -12.07
C ARG A 221 11.90 -2.93 -12.29
N TRP A 222 10.71 -3.45 -11.98
CA TRP A 222 9.47 -2.69 -12.07
C TRP A 222 9.50 -1.43 -11.19
N ARG A 223 9.95 -1.57 -9.96
CA ARG A 223 10.03 -0.46 -9.01
C ARG A 223 11.05 0.59 -9.44
N LEU A 224 12.21 0.14 -9.94
CA LEU A 224 13.25 1.03 -10.48
C LEU A 224 12.79 1.74 -11.76
N ALA A 225 12.08 1.06 -12.65
CA ALA A 225 11.49 1.68 -13.84
C ALA A 225 10.52 2.80 -13.46
N ALA A 226 9.66 2.57 -12.46
CA ALA A 226 8.78 3.61 -11.93
C ALA A 226 9.58 4.80 -11.37
N ALA A 227 10.69 4.56 -10.67
CA ALA A 227 11.58 5.62 -10.19
C ALA A 227 12.17 6.45 -11.34
N TYR A 228 12.62 5.80 -12.42
CA TYR A 228 13.12 6.51 -13.61
C TYR A 228 12.03 7.31 -14.33
N ALA A 229 10.81 6.77 -14.43
CA ALA A 229 9.69 7.50 -15.03
C ALA A 229 9.39 8.78 -14.23
N LEU A 230 9.33 8.69 -12.90
CA LEU A 230 9.15 9.85 -12.00
C LEU A 230 10.31 10.84 -12.07
N ALA A 231 11.52 10.37 -12.36
CA ALA A 231 12.71 11.21 -12.55
C ALA A 231 12.80 11.84 -13.97
N GLY A 232 11.75 11.72 -14.80
CA GLY A 232 11.73 12.26 -16.16
C GLY A 232 12.61 11.50 -17.15
N LYS A 233 12.84 10.19 -16.92
CA LYS A 233 13.66 9.32 -17.77
C LYS A 233 12.86 8.14 -18.32
N PRO A 234 11.76 8.38 -19.08
CA PRO A 234 10.85 7.33 -19.53
C PRO A 234 11.52 6.30 -20.44
N ASN A 235 12.51 6.70 -21.24
CA ASN A 235 13.22 5.78 -22.12
C ASN A 235 13.94 4.69 -21.32
N ILE A 236 14.64 5.07 -20.23
CA ILE A 236 15.33 4.12 -19.36
C ILE A 236 14.30 3.23 -18.61
N ALA A 237 13.18 3.81 -18.18
CA ALA A 237 12.11 3.06 -17.57
C ALA A 237 11.59 1.96 -18.50
N ASN A 238 11.32 2.30 -19.78
CA ASN A 238 10.85 1.36 -20.78
C ASN A 238 11.88 0.25 -21.09
N GLU A 239 13.17 0.59 -21.17
CA GLU A 239 14.24 -0.40 -21.35
C GLU A 239 14.27 -1.44 -20.22
N LEU A 240 14.09 -1.00 -18.97
CA LEU A 240 14.10 -1.89 -17.80
C LEU A 240 12.98 -2.92 -17.82
N ILE A 241 11.79 -2.55 -18.32
CA ILE A 241 10.61 -3.42 -18.35
C ILE A 241 10.41 -4.11 -19.70
N PHE A 242 11.15 -3.68 -20.75
CA PHE A 242 11.08 -4.30 -22.06
C PHE A 242 11.43 -5.78 -21.96
N LYS A 243 10.58 -6.66 -22.47
CA LYS A 243 10.70 -8.12 -22.39
C LYS A 243 10.47 -8.74 -20.99
N LEU A 244 10.06 -7.97 -19.97
CA LEU A 244 9.60 -8.61 -18.76
C LEU A 244 8.24 -9.29 -19.01
N PRO A 245 8.05 -10.53 -18.52
CA PRO A 245 6.76 -11.21 -18.66
C PRO A 245 5.69 -10.44 -17.89
N LEU A 246 4.60 -10.10 -18.57
CA LEU A 246 3.40 -9.52 -17.92
C LEU A 246 2.51 -10.61 -17.31
N ALA A 247 2.81 -11.89 -17.58
CA ALA A 247 2.06 -13.00 -17.04
C ALA A 247 2.29 -13.09 -15.52
N VAL A 248 1.27 -12.80 -14.75
CA VAL A 248 1.20 -13.20 -13.34
C VAL A 248 1.01 -14.72 -13.34
N ALA A 249 1.88 -15.46 -12.68
CA ALA A 249 1.63 -16.86 -12.41
C ALA A 249 0.32 -16.95 -11.61
N THR A 250 -0.72 -17.48 -12.23
CA THR A 250 -1.96 -17.79 -11.52
C THR A 250 -1.68 -19.01 -10.65
N TYR A 251 -1.71 -18.80 -9.33
CA TYR A 251 -1.65 -19.91 -8.39
C TYR A 251 -3.03 -20.55 -8.32
N ASP A 252 -3.12 -21.81 -8.70
CA ASP A 252 -4.36 -22.56 -8.57
C ASP A 252 -4.49 -23.05 -7.13
N TRP A 253 -5.29 -22.38 -6.33
CA TRP A 253 -5.58 -22.73 -4.95
C TRP A 253 -6.47 -23.99 -4.79
N SER A 254 -6.97 -24.53 -5.89
CA SER A 254 -7.79 -25.76 -5.86
C SER A 254 -6.94 -27.04 -5.81
N ASN A 255 -5.62 -26.91 -5.97
CA ASN A 255 -4.70 -28.03 -5.94
C ASN A 255 -3.57 -27.72 -4.93
N PRO A 256 -3.72 -28.11 -3.62
CA PRO A 256 -2.75 -27.86 -2.56
C PRO A 256 -1.44 -28.64 -2.73
#